data_d099adf9a1b2bdbe18ceafe2b87865fa
#
_entry.id   d099adf9a1b2bdbe18ceafe2b87865fa
#
_cell.length_a   1.000
_cell.length_b   1.000
_cell.length_c   1.000
_cell.angle_alpha   90.00
_cell.angle_beta   90.00
_cell.angle_gamma   90.00
#
_symmetry.space_group_name_H-M   'P 1'
#
loop_
_entity.id
_entity.type
_entity.pdbx_description
1 polymer ?
#
loop_
_entity_poly.entity_id
_entity_poly.type
_entity_poly.pdbx_seq_one_letter_code
_entity_poly.pdbx_strand_id
1 'polypeptide(L)'
;RSFRELAILGTGDIRSDGTLRSSSLAARITGAGDLDLAVDTPSLTTTVTGTGNVHLSGTAQEHTISLPGAGSVDAATLQTARTSVEILGSGNAKVNASETLTVRITGAGTVLYAGNPQVEQTITGAGSVRKLT
;
A
#
# COMPACT_ATOMS: atom_id res chain seq x y z
N ARG A 1 19.21 12.41 -1.38
CA ARG A 1 19.46 11.92 -1.04
C ARG A 1 18.59 11.42 -0.74
N SER A 2 18.11 10.95 -1.11
CA SER A 2 16.99 10.67 -0.51
C SER A 2 16.15 9.62 -1.15
N PHE A 3 16.67 8.77 -1.89
CA PHE A 3 15.96 7.60 -2.38
C PHE A 3 16.28 6.42 -1.47
N ARG A 4 15.25 5.74 -1.00
CA ARG A 4 15.42 4.59 -0.14
C ARG A 4 14.62 3.41 -0.64
N GLU A 5 15.17 2.24 -0.48
CA GLU A 5 14.51 1.01 -0.84
C GLU A 5 14.66 0.02 0.29
N LEU A 6 13.53 -0.52 0.74
CA LEU A 6 13.49 -1.54 1.77
C LEU A 6 13.00 -2.83 1.16
N ALA A 7 13.68 -3.92 1.40
CA ALA A 7 13.30 -5.19 0.83
C ALA A 7 13.37 -6.28 1.88
N ILE A 8 12.34 -7.14 1.92
CA ILE A 8 12.32 -8.32 2.75
C ILE A 8 12.28 -9.51 1.83
N LEU A 9 13.28 -10.40 1.96
CA LEU A 9 13.33 -11.61 1.19
C LEU A 9 13.21 -12.80 2.14
N GLY A 10 12.16 -13.56 1.98
CA GLY A 10 11.93 -14.70 2.83
C GLY A 10 10.98 -14.34 3.96
N THR A 11 11.31 -14.70 5.19
CA THR A 11 10.49 -14.39 6.36
C THR A 11 11.27 -13.45 7.26
N GLY A 12 10.63 -12.37 7.65
CA GLY A 12 11.27 -11.40 8.52
C GLY A 12 10.32 -10.27 8.81
N ASP A 13 10.67 -9.47 9.81
CA ASP A 13 9.88 -8.32 10.18
C ASP A 13 10.75 -7.08 10.10
N ILE A 14 10.22 -6.01 9.56
CA ILE A 14 10.88 -4.72 9.54
C ILE A 14 9.96 -3.73 10.24
N ARG A 15 10.53 -3.00 11.16
CA ARG A 15 9.79 -1.99 11.88
C ARG A 15 10.65 -0.74 11.95
N SER A 16 10.10 0.38 11.56
CA SER A 16 10.86 1.62 11.64
C SER A 16 10.70 2.24 13.01
N ASP A 17 11.79 2.81 13.51
CA ASP A 17 11.79 3.43 14.80
C ASP A 17 11.82 4.91 14.57
N GLY A 18 10.67 5.50 14.36
CA GLY A 18 10.55 6.90 14.01
C GLY A 18 10.07 7.03 12.59
N THR A 19 10.01 8.26 12.13
CA THR A 19 9.49 8.57 10.82
C THR A 19 10.61 8.59 9.78
N LEU A 20 10.40 7.87 8.69
CA LEU A 20 11.36 7.85 7.58
C LEU A 20 11.03 8.98 6.63
N ARG A 21 12.00 9.81 6.35
CA ARG A 21 11.84 10.91 5.43
C ARG A 21 12.77 10.73 4.24
N SER A 22 12.20 10.87 3.05
CA SER A 22 13.02 10.78 1.86
C SER A 22 12.23 11.37 0.70
N SER A 23 12.88 11.59 -0.44
CA SER A 23 12.15 12.08 -1.60
C SER A 23 11.42 10.96 -2.31
N SER A 24 11.82 9.72 -2.13
CA SER A 24 11.03 8.58 -2.58
C SER A 24 11.43 7.37 -1.76
N LEU A 25 10.45 6.50 -1.55
CA LEU A 25 10.65 5.33 -0.73
C LEU A 25 9.96 4.15 -1.41
N ALA A 26 10.67 3.07 -1.58
CA ALA A 26 10.12 1.84 -2.12
C ALA A 26 10.24 0.75 -1.07
N ALA A 27 9.14 0.07 -0.79
CA ALA A 27 9.11 -1.05 0.14
C ALA A 27 8.69 -2.29 -0.62
N ARG A 28 9.45 -3.34 -0.48
CA ARG A 28 9.20 -4.56 -1.23
C ARG A 28 9.29 -5.76 -0.30
N ILE A 29 8.26 -6.58 -0.32
CA ILE A 29 8.24 -7.81 0.44
C ILE A 29 8.12 -8.98 -0.51
N THR A 30 9.07 -9.92 -0.42
CA THR A 30 9.02 -11.14 -1.21
C THR A 30 9.03 -12.30 -0.23
N GLY A 31 7.91 -12.97 -0.09
CA GLY A 31 7.78 -14.05 0.85
C GLY A 31 6.74 -13.75 1.90
N ALA A 32 7.02 -14.02 3.17
CA ALA A 32 6.05 -13.91 4.26
C ALA A 32 6.60 -13.07 5.39
N GLY A 33 6.80 -11.82 5.19
CA GLY A 33 7.28 -10.92 6.24
C GLY A 33 6.25 -9.87 6.63
N ASP A 34 6.54 -9.14 7.69
CA ASP A 34 5.73 -8.02 8.12
C ASP A 34 6.56 -6.74 8.04
N LEU A 35 5.90 -5.66 7.65
CA LEU A 35 6.55 -4.38 7.51
C LEU A 35 5.73 -3.33 8.23
N ASP A 36 6.34 -2.60 9.13
CA ASP A 36 5.66 -1.58 9.91
C ASP A 36 6.49 -0.31 9.83
N LEU A 37 6.01 0.66 9.07
CA LEU A 37 6.76 1.87 8.79
C LEU A 37 5.94 3.12 9.05
N ALA A 38 6.61 4.14 9.58
CA ALA A 38 6.08 5.49 9.59
C ALA A 38 6.89 6.30 8.60
N VAL A 39 6.22 6.96 7.66
CA VAL A 39 6.92 7.59 6.55
C VAL A 39 6.42 9.02 6.30
N ASP A 40 7.31 9.82 5.76
CA ASP A 40 6.97 11.17 5.33
C ASP A 40 7.73 11.39 4.02
N THR A 41 7.07 11.15 2.92
CA THR A 41 7.74 11.14 1.62
C THR A 41 6.73 11.58 0.56
N PRO A 42 7.16 12.30 -0.46
CA PRO A 42 6.25 12.62 -1.54
C PRO A 42 5.88 11.42 -2.40
N SER A 43 6.71 10.40 -2.45
CA SER A 43 6.43 9.26 -3.31
C SER A 43 6.74 7.96 -2.57
N LEU A 44 5.73 7.10 -2.43
CA LEU A 44 5.88 5.83 -1.73
C LEU A 44 5.37 4.72 -2.62
N THR A 45 6.18 3.69 -2.80
CA THR A 45 5.81 2.51 -3.57
C THR A 45 5.89 1.30 -2.67
N THR A 46 4.83 0.52 -2.62
CA THR A 46 4.77 -0.69 -1.81
C THR A 46 4.45 -1.87 -2.71
N THR A 47 5.29 -2.87 -2.69
CA THR A 47 5.08 -4.09 -3.47
C THR A 47 5.13 -5.28 -2.53
N VAL A 48 4.09 -6.11 -2.55
CA VAL A 48 4.04 -7.30 -1.73
C VAL A 48 3.86 -8.51 -2.63
N THR A 49 4.89 -9.33 -2.70
CA THR A 49 4.88 -10.55 -3.50
C THR A 49 4.93 -11.72 -2.52
N GLY A 50 3.81 -12.40 -2.35
CA GLY A 50 3.73 -13.47 -1.38
C GLY A 50 2.61 -13.21 -0.39
N THR A 51 2.83 -13.50 0.90
CA THR A 51 1.79 -13.37 1.91
C THR A 51 2.18 -12.43 3.05
N GLY A 52 2.96 -11.40 2.75
CA GLY A 52 3.35 -10.47 3.78
C GLY A 52 2.26 -9.48 4.16
N ASN A 53 2.47 -8.80 5.27
CA ASN A 53 1.60 -7.73 5.74
C ASN A 53 2.39 -6.44 5.80
N VAL A 54 1.75 -5.34 5.43
CA VAL A 54 2.39 -4.03 5.46
C VAL A 54 1.50 -3.09 6.25
N HIS A 55 2.12 -2.38 7.18
CA HIS A 55 1.46 -1.40 8.00
C HIS A 55 2.16 -0.07 7.78
N LEU A 56 1.44 0.92 7.31
CA LEU A 56 2.04 2.21 6.98
C LEU A 56 1.30 3.32 7.71
N SER A 57 2.05 4.31 8.16
CA SER A 57 1.47 5.49 8.78
C SER A 57 2.29 6.69 8.37
N GLY A 58 1.73 7.88 8.53
CA GLY A 58 2.42 9.12 8.20
C GLY A 58 1.76 9.85 7.05
N THR A 59 2.58 10.33 6.13
CA THR A 59 2.09 11.17 5.04
C THR A 59 2.85 10.86 3.75
N ALA A 60 2.14 10.81 2.65
CA ALA A 60 2.76 10.72 1.33
C ALA A 60 1.87 11.47 0.35
N GLN A 61 2.45 11.98 -0.71
CA GLN A 61 1.63 12.60 -1.73
C GLN A 61 1.14 11.57 -2.73
N GLU A 62 2.01 10.68 -3.15
CA GLU A 62 1.63 9.59 -4.05
C GLU A 62 2.00 8.28 -3.41
N HIS A 63 1.06 7.36 -3.42
CA HIS A 63 1.28 6.03 -2.90
C HIS A 63 0.86 5.01 -3.94
N THR A 64 1.76 4.15 -4.34
CA THR A 64 1.47 3.09 -5.28
C THR A 64 1.60 1.76 -4.56
N ILE A 65 0.55 0.96 -4.63
CA ILE A 65 0.52 -0.34 -3.99
C ILE A 65 0.36 -1.41 -5.05
N SER A 66 1.19 -2.43 -5.00
CA SER A 66 1.12 -3.54 -5.92
C SER A 66 1.09 -4.84 -5.12
N LEU A 67 0.03 -5.63 -5.30
CA LEU A 67 -0.15 -6.87 -4.56
C LEU A 67 -0.34 -8.03 -5.54
N PRO A 68 0.74 -8.57 -6.10
CA PRO A 68 0.59 -9.70 -7.00
C PRO A 68 0.29 -11.03 -6.31
N GLY A 69 0.37 -11.10 -5.02
CA GLY A 69 0.09 -12.34 -4.29
C GLY A 69 -1.09 -12.20 -3.37
N ALA A 70 -0.97 -12.70 -2.14
CA ALA A 70 -2.06 -12.70 -1.16
C ALA A 70 -1.72 -11.91 0.09
N GLY A 71 -0.91 -10.88 -0.07
CA GLY A 71 -0.54 -10.03 1.07
C GLY A 71 -1.60 -9.02 1.42
N SER A 72 -1.37 -8.30 2.51
CA SER A 72 -2.26 -7.25 2.98
C SER A 72 -1.48 -5.98 3.20
N VAL A 73 -2.09 -4.86 2.87
CA VAL A 73 -1.51 -3.56 3.12
C VAL A 73 -2.50 -2.76 3.96
N ASP A 74 -2.03 -2.23 5.07
CA ASP A 74 -2.84 -1.40 5.94
C ASP A 74 -2.22 -0.02 5.96
N ALA A 75 -2.75 0.89 5.18
CA ALA A 75 -2.29 2.26 5.10
C ALA A 75 -3.41 3.24 5.46
N ALA A 76 -4.35 2.81 6.28
CA ALA A 76 -5.45 3.66 6.66
C ALA A 76 -5.00 4.84 7.51
N THR A 77 -3.87 4.72 8.19
CA THR A 77 -3.30 5.82 8.96
C THR A 77 -2.27 6.62 8.16
N LEU A 78 -2.05 6.26 6.90
CA LEU A 78 -1.16 7.00 6.03
C LEU A 78 -2.00 7.93 5.17
N GLN A 79 -1.80 9.21 5.31
CA GLN A 79 -2.55 10.19 4.55
C GLN A 79 -1.87 10.45 3.22
N THR A 80 -2.60 10.29 2.14
CA THR A 80 -2.06 10.49 0.81
C THR A 80 -2.98 11.38 0.01
N ALA A 81 -2.42 12.08 -0.94
CA ALA A 81 -3.23 12.83 -1.89
C ALA A 81 -3.71 11.92 -3.01
N ARG A 82 -2.81 11.13 -3.56
CA ARG A 82 -3.15 10.20 -4.62
C ARG A 82 -2.69 8.82 -4.27
N THR A 83 -3.55 7.85 -4.47
CA THR A 83 -3.20 6.47 -4.19
C THR A 83 -3.58 5.60 -5.39
N SER A 84 -2.67 4.77 -5.81
CA SER A 84 -2.92 3.75 -6.83
C SER A 84 -2.76 2.39 -6.21
N VAL A 85 -3.76 1.54 -6.39
CA VAL A 85 -3.73 0.20 -5.84
C VAL A 85 -3.93 -0.79 -6.98
N GLU A 86 -3.03 -1.76 -7.06
CA GLU A 86 -3.13 -2.81 -8.05
C GLU A 86 -3.04 -4.15 -7.34
N ILE A 87 -4.10 -4.94 -7.44
CA ILE A 87 -4.14 -6.26 -6.82
C ILE A 87 -4.31 -7.29 -7.91
N LEU A 88 -3.33 -8.23 -7.98
CA LEU A 88 -3.36 -9.27 -8.98
C LEU A 88 -3.50 -10.63 -8.34
N GLY A 89 -4.30 -10.75 -7.36
CA GLY A 89 -4.48 -12.00 -6.66
C GLY A 89 -5.58 -11.86 -5.65
N SER A 90 -5.37 -12.29 -4.42
CA SER A 90 -6.39 -12.21 -3.40
C SER A 90 -5.98 -11.36 -2.19
N GLY A 91 -5.19 -10.33 -2.43
CA GLY A 91 -4.75 -9.45 -1.36
C GLY A 91 -5.81 -8.45 -0.92
N ASN A 92 -5.54 -7.78 0.18
CA ASN A 92 -6.39 -6.72 0.72
C ASN A 92 -5.58 -5.47 0.91
N ALA A 93 -6.22 -4.31 0.72
CA ALA A 93 -5.55 -3.05 0.93
C ALA A 93 -6.49 -2.08 1.64
N LYS A 94 -5.95 -1.34 2.59
CA LYS A 94 -6.66 -0.24 3.23
C LYS A 94 -5.86 1.02 2.98
N VAL A 95 -6.52 2.06 2.52
CA VAL A 95 -5.83 3.28 2.13
C VAL A 95 -6.62 4.49 2.58
N ASN A 96 -5.94 5.63 2.61
CA ASN A 96 -6.57 6.89 2.93
C ASN A 96 -6.08 7.91 1.92
N ALA A 97 -6.97 8.32 1.03
CA ALA A 97 -6.63 9.26 -0.02
C ALA A 97 -7.55 10.47 0.06
N SER A 98 -7.02 11.63 -0.29
CA SER A 98 -7.80 12.84 -0.22
C SER A 98 -8.15 13.43 -1.59
N GLU A 99 -7.41 13.10 -2.62
CA GLU A 99 -7.67 13.64 -3.95
C GLU A 99 -8.15 12.59 -4.93
N THR A 100 -7.35 11.58 -5.15
CA THR A 100 -7.64 10.58 -6.19
C THR A 100 -7.27 9.20 -5.68
N LEU A 101 -8.14 8.26 -5.94
CA LEU A 101 -7.86 6.86 -5.66
C LEU A 101 -8.12 6.05 -6.92
N THR A 102 -7.09 5.37 -7.39
CA THR A 102 -7.20 4.49 -8.55
C THR A 102 -7.02 3.06 -8.07
N VAL A 103 -7.99 2.21 -8.36
CA VAL A 103 -7.98 0.83 -7.92
C VAL A 103 -8.11 -0.07 -9.11
N ARG A 104 -7.24 -1.05 -9.20
CA ARG A 104 -7.32 -2.06 -10.23
C ARG A 104 -7.20 -3.42 -9.57
N ILE A 105 -8.23 -4.22 -9.67
CA ILE A 105 -8.25 -5.53 -9.07
C ILE A 105 -8.44 -6.57 -10.15
N THR A 106 -7.52 -7.52 -10.23
CA THR A 106 -7.66 -8.67 -11.11
C THR A 106 -7.58 -9.89 -10.21
N GLY A 107 -8.72 -10.48 -9.93
CA GLY A 107 -8.79 -11.59 -9.00
C GLY A 107 -9.85 -11.37 -7.95
N ALA A 108 -9.56 -11.68 -6.68
CA ALA A 108 -10.52 -11.63 -5.60
C ALA A 108 -10.10 -10.72 -4.44
N GLY A 109 -9.41 -9.63 -4.75
CA GLY A 109 -8.95 -8.71 -3.71
C GLY A 109 -10.05 -7.78 -3.20
N THR A 110 -9.75 -7.12 -2.09
CA THR A 110 -10.64 -6.14 -1.48
C THR A 110 -9.85 -4.88 -1.16
N VAL A 111 -10.42 -3.73 -1.47
CA VAL A 111 -9.82 -2.44 -1.13
C VAL A 111 -10.80 -1.65 -0.28
N LEU A 112 -10.30 -1.15 0.85
CA LEU A 112 -11.06 -0.28 1.72
C LEU A 112 -10.38 1.08 1.74
N TYR A 113 -11.15 2.15 1.62
CA TYR A 113 -10.55 3.48 1.58
C TYR A 113 -11.26 4.42 2.54
N ALA A 114 -10.50 5.40 3.02
CA ALA A 114 -11.02 6.45 3.87
C ALA A 114 -10.79 7.78 3.18
N GLY A 115 -11.50 8.81 3.59
CA GLY A 115 -11.40 10.12 2.99
C GLY A 115 -12.46 10.32 1.91
N ASN A 116 -12.30 11.35 1.11
CA ASN A 116 -13.24 11.67 0.05
C ASN A 116 -12.53 11.83 -1.28
N PRO A 117 -11.84 10.80 -1.76
CA PRO A 117 -11.14 10.92 -3.03
C PRO A 117 -12.09 10.72 -4.21
N GLN A 118 -11.62 11.11 -5.38
CA GLN A 118 -12.27 10.72 -6.58
C GLN A 118 -11.82 9.30 -6.88
N VAL A 119 -12.74 8.36 -6.96
CA VAL A 119 -12.38 6.94 -7.07
C VAL A 119 -12.57 6.47 -8.49
N GLU A 120 -11.50 5.89 -9.04
CA GLU A 120 -11.55 5.18 -10.30
C GLU A 120 -11.26 3.72 -10.01
N GLN A 121 -12.17 2.85 -10.39
CA GLN A 121 -11.96 1.45 -10.08
C GLN A 121 -12.21 0.60 -11.30
N THR A 122 -11.35 -0.39 -11.46
CA THR A 122 -11.47 -1.42 -12.49
C THR A 122 -11.34 -2.76 -11.80
N ILE A 123 -12.40 -3.53 -11.83
CA ILE A 123 -12.40 -4.83 -11.16
C ILE A 123 -12.67 -5.91 -12.21
N THR A 124 -11.73 -6.83 -12.32
CA THR A 124 -11.86 -7.98 -13.19
C THR A 124 -11.83 -9.21 -12.30
N GLY A 125 -12.96 -9.81 -12.09
CA GLY A 125 -13.07 -10.94 -11.19
C GLY A 125 -14.05 -10.68 -10.07
N ALA A 126 -13.75 -11.14 -8.87
CA ALA A 126 -14.66 -11.06 -7.72
C ALA A 126 -14.18 -10.08 -6.64
N GLY A 127 -13.45 -9.05 -7.03
CA GLY A 127 -12.98 -8.07 -6.06
C GLY A 127 -14.04 -7.06 -5.67
N SER A 128 -13.74 -6.29 -4.63
CA SER A 128 -14.63 -5.22 -4.17
C SER A 128 -13.85 -4.04 -3.67
N VAL A 129 -14.48 -2.87 -3.76
CA VAL A 129 -13.94 -1.64 -3.22
C VAL A 129 -15.01 -1.03 -2.33
N ARG A 130 -14.64 -0.69 -1.10
CA ARG A 130 -15.57 -0.14 -0.14
C ARG A 130 -14.98 1.05 0.58
N LYS A 131 -15.85 1.92 1.04
CA LYS A 131 -15.42 3.04 1.85
C LYS A 131 -15.44 2.63 3.32
N LEU A 132 -14.35 3.00 4.05
CA LEU A 132 -14.24 2.64 5.45
C LEU A 132 -15.15 3.43 6.37
N THR A 133 -15.45 4.66 6.06
CA THR A 133 -16.25 5.49 6.96
C THR A 133 -17.50 6.02 6.31
#